data_f17ee9d3f9f181bd715b36c434b2dc63
#
_entry.id   f17ee9d3f9f181bd715b36c434b2dc63
#
_cell.length_a   1.000
_cell.length_b   1.000
_cell.length_c   1.000
_cell.angle_alpha   90.00
_cell.angle_beta   90.00
_cell.angle_gamma   90.00
#
_symmetry.space_group_name_H-M   'P 1'
#
loop_
_entity.id
_entity.type
_entity.pdbx_description
1 polymer ?
#
loop_
_entity_poly.entity_id
_entity_poly.type
_entity_poly.pdbx_seq_one_letter_code
_entity_poly.pdbx_strand_id
1 'polypeptide(L)'
;MAANLNIAIAAGGTAGHVNPALALAEELRRRGHTVRFYGESRRLEGTLVPEAGFDFTPVHVTGFDRERPWTLITALMHLARAEGRIVRDFKRDPSLRPDVVIGFGAYIELPLVRAAAKLGIPYALHEQNSVPGLANKQTAKGAALIAIAQPSVSEVFEKHGAPASAIKFTGNPVRASVLAGDRARGRAALDVPDGATLLVAFGGSLGAHHLNERLISLKRDLLARDDVYVLHSTGADDYDDTVRALALTTEEAARYRVRPYIDDMGDVLAAADLVLSRAGASS
;
A
#
# COMPACT_ATOMS: atom_id res chain seq x y z
N MET A 1 -25.84 -7.95 17.40
CA MET A 1 -24.76 -8.24 16.43
C MET A 1 -24.81 -7.17 15.35
N ALA A 2 -23.68 -6.58 14.95
CA ALA A 2 -23.68 -5.68 13.81
C ALA A 2 -24.07 -6.45 12.54
N ALA A 3 -24.85 -5.84 11.65
CA ALA A 3 -25.24 -6.47 10.39
C ALA A 3 -24.01 -6.77 9.53
N ASN A 4 -24.02 -7.91 8.84
CA ASN A 4 -23.00 -8.20 7.82
C ASN A 4 -23.18 -7.23 6.66
N LEU A 5 -22.13 -6.49 6.32
CA LEU A 5 -22.14 -5.53 5.24
C LEU A 5 -21.36 -6.06 4.03
N ASN A 6 -21.81 -5.70 2.84
CA ASN A 6 -21.06 -5.84 1.59
C ASN A 6 -20.26 -4.56 1.37
N ILE A 7 -18.94 -4.65 1.34
CA ILE A 7 -18.05 -3.50 1.28
C ILE A 7 -17.24 -3.57 -0.02
N ALA A 8 -17.27 -2.50 -0.77
CA ALA A 8 -16.43 -2.36 -1.96
C ALA A 8 -15.24 -1.45 -1.66
N ILE A 9 -14.02 -1.92 -1.94
CA ILE A 9 -12.78 -1.18 -1.73
C ILE A 9 -12.12 -0.89 -3.06
N ALA A 10 -11.73 0.37 -3.28
CA ALA A 10 -10.86 0.75 -4.38
C ALA A 10 -9.49 1.16 -3.84
N ALA A 11 -8.48 0.41 -4.24
CA ALA A 11 -7.08 0.68 -3.91
C ALA A 11 -6.18 0.22 -5.05
N GLY A 12 -5.13 0.98 -5.34
CA GLY A 12 -4.23 0.57 -6.39
C GLY A 12 -3.07 1.52 -6.67
N GLY A 13 -2.28 1.13 -7.64
CA GLY A 13 -1.14 1.87 -8.14
C GLY A 13 0.17 1.61 -7.38
N THR A 14 0.17 1.60 -6.06
CA THR A 14 1.38 1.38 -5.23
C THR A 14 1.06 0.56 -3.99
N ALA A 15 2.08 -0.10 -3.44
CA ALA A 15 1.98 -0.83 -2.17
C ALA A 15 1.49 0.06 -1.01
N GLY A 16 1.80 1.36 -1.04
CA GLY A 16 1.33 2.33 -0.04
C GLY A 16 -0.19 2.52 0.01
N HIS A 17 -0.91 2.23 -1.08
CA HIS A 17 -2.37 2.22 -1.12
C HIS A 17 -2.95 0.81 -0.91
N VAL A 18 -2.32 -0.20 -1.52
CA VAL A 18 -2.83 -1.58 -1.50
C VAL A 18 -2.69 -2.23 -0.13
N ASN A 19 -1.53 -2.10 0.54
CA ASN A 19 -1.30 -2.74 1.83
C ASN A 19 -2.22 -2.24 2.95
N PRO A 20 -2.45 -0.92 3.15
CA PRO A 20 -3.44 -0.45 4.10
C PRO A 20 -4.87 -0.90 3.78
N ALA A 21 -5.22 -0.98 2.49
CA ALA A 21 -6.52 -1.47 2.06
C ALA A 21 -6.71 -2.96 2.39
N LEU A 22 -5.68 -3.79 2.16
CA LEU A 22 -5.67 -5.20 2.55
C LEU A 22 -5.76 -5.37 4.07
N ALA A 23 -5.02 -4.56 4.83
CA ALA A 23 -5.08 -4.59 6.29
C ALA A 23 -6.49 -4.31 6.82
N LEU A 24 -7.15 -3.29 6.27
CA LEU A 24 -8.55 -3.00 6.60
C LEU A 24 -9.48 -4.13 6.16
N ALA A 25 -9.29 -4.68 4.97
CA ALA A 25 -10.11 -5.76 4.43
C ALA A 25 -10.01 -7.05 5.27
N GLU A 26 -8.82 -7.41 5.74
CA GLU A 26 -8.58 -8.53 6.64
C GLU A 26 -9.38 -8.36 7.95
N GLU A 27 -9.37 -7.16 8.54
CA GLU A 27 -10.12 -6.87 9.76
C GLU A 27 -11.64 -6.84 9.51
N LEU A 28 -12.10 -6.30 8.41
CA LEU A 28 -13.52 -6.31 8.02
C LEU A 28 -14.02 -7.75 7.84
N ARG A 29 -13.25 -8.60 7.14
CA ARG A 29 -13.56 -10.03 6.98
C ARG A 29 -13.60 -10.76 8.33
N ARG A 30 -12.65 -10.47 9.23
CA ARG A 30 -12.62 -11.02 10.59
C ARG A 30 -13.89 -10.64 11.41
N ARG A 31 -14.45 -9.46 11.14
CA ARG A 31 -15.72 -9.00 11.74
C ARG A 31 -16.96 -9.56 11.05
N GLY A 32 -16.81 -10.38 10.01
CA GLY A 32 -17.89 -11.05 9.30
C GLY A 32 -18.47 -10.25 8.12
N HIS A 33 -17.81 -9.20 7.68
CA HIS A 33 -18.21 -8.45 6.48
C HIS A 33 -17.68 -9.11 5.21
N THR A 34 -18.40 -8.93 4.10
CA THR A 34 -17.96 -9.33 2.76
C THR A 34 -17.23 -8.17 2.11
N VAL A 35 -16.04 -8.44 1.58
CA VAL A 35 -15.21 -7.41 0.94
C VAL A 35 -14.90 -7.78 -0.50
N ARG A 36 -15.11 -6.84 -1.42
CA ARG A 36 -14.72 -6.94 -2.82
C ARG A 36 -13.86 -5.76 -3.23
N PHE A 37 -12.75 -6.05 -3.91
CA PHE A 37 -11.85 -5.02 -4.41
C PHE A 37 -12.16 -4.66 -5.87
N TYR A 38 -11.89 -3.40 -6.18
CA TYR A 38 -11.95 -2.81 -7.52
C TYR A 38 -10.59 -2.18 -7.83
N GLY A 39 -9.93 -2.62 -8.89
CA GLY A 39 -8.57 -2.21 -9.20
C GLY A 39 -8.14 -2.53 -10.63
N GLU A 40 -6.93 -2.13 -11.01
CA GLU A 40 -6.36 -2.44 -12.32
C GLU A 40 -5.66 -3.80 -12.27
N SER A 41 -6.08 -4.72 -13.15
CA SER A 41 -5.58 -6.11 -13.13
C SER A 41 -4.10 -6.26 -13.49
N ARG A 42 -3.53 -5.28 -14.19
CA ARG A 42 -2.13 -5.29 -14.63
C ARG A 42 -1.17 -4.64 -13.63
N ARG A 43 -1.67 -4.18 -12.50
CA ARG A 43 -0.89 -3.52 -11.45
C ARG A 43 -0.81 -4.40 -10.20
N LEU A 44 -0.11 -3.91 -9.19
CA LEU A 44 0.18 -4.62 -7.96
C LEU A 44 -1.09 -5.18 -7.27
N GLU A 45 -2.17 -4.43 -7.28
CA GLU A 45 -3.45 -4.85 -6.72
C GLU A 45 -4.05 -6.06 -7.42
N GLY A 46 -3.83 -6.23 -8.72
CA GLY A 46 -4.28 -7.39 -9.50
C GLY A 46 -3.64 -8.71 -9.09
N THR A 47 -2.51 -8.65 -8.38
CA THR A 47 -1.80 -9.82 -7.84
C THR A 47 -2.07 -9.97 -6.34
N LEU A 48 -1.78 -8.92 -5.56
CA LEU A 48 -1.82 -9.00 -4.09
C LEU A 48 -3.23 -9.24 -3.52
N VAL A 49 -4.26 -8.71 -4.17
CA VAL A 49 -5.64 -8.87 -3.66
C VAL A 49 -6.14 -10.30 -3.81
N PRO A 50 -6.03 -10.97 -4.99
CA PRO A 50 -6.37 -12.39 -5.13
C PRO A 50 -5.50 -13.31 -4.25
N GLU A 51 -4.20 -13.04 -4.13
CA GLU A 51 -3.31 -13.80 -3.23
C GLU A 51 -3.74 -13.72 -1.76
N ALA A 52 -4.30 -12.58 -1.34
CA ALA A 52 -4.89 -12.41 0.00
C ALA A 52 -6.29 -13.05 0.13
N GLY A 53 -6.81 -13.69 -0.93
CA GLY A 53 -8.08 -14.40 -0.95
C GLY A 53 -9.30 -13.47 -0.92
N PHE A 54 -9.21 -12.31 -1.54
CA PHE A 54 -10.35 -11.39 -1.72
C PHE A 54 -10.86 -11.40 -3.16
N ASP A 55 -12.18 -11.21 -3.30
CA ASP A 55 -12.80 -10.99 -4.59
C ASP A 55 -12.24 -9.73 -5.26
N PHE A 56 -11.90 -9.85 -6.54
CA PHE A 56 -11.34 -8.74 -7.32
C PHE A 56 -12.15 -8.50 -8.60
N THR A 57 -12.54 -7.24 -8.80
CA THR A 57 -13.22 -6.79 -10.02
C THR A 57 -12.32 -5.84 -10.79
N PRO A 58 -11.90 -6.21 -12.01
CA PRO A 58 -11.05 -5.36 -12.83
C PRO A 58 -11.76 -4.07 -13.25
N VAL A 59 -11.10 -2.94 -13.04
CA VAL A 59 -11.52 -1.62 -13.49
C VAL A 59 -10.41 -1.00 -14.31
N HIS A 60 -10.69 -0.61 -15.52
CA HIS A 60 -9.70 0.03 -16.38
C HIS A 60 -9.84 1.54 -16.32
N VAL A 61 -8.81 2.20 -15.80
CA VAL A 61 -8.65 3.65 -15.83
C VAL A 61 -7.22 4.00 -16.25
N THR A 62 -7.06 5.12 -16.94
CA THR A 62 -5.74 5.64 -17.28
C THR A 62 -5.55 6.98 -16.59
N GLY A 63 -4.36 7.18 -16.01
CA GLY A 63 -3.92 8.49 -15.59
C GLY A 63 -3.69 9.39 -16.81
N PHE A 64 -3.71 10.71 -16.62
CA PHE A 64 -3.25 11.63 -17.67
C PHE A 64 -1.78 11.97 -17.47
N ASP A 65 -1.09 12.14 -18.58
CA ASP A 65 0.30 12.58 -18.61
C ASP A 65 0.33 14.12 -18.68
N ARG A 66 1.00 14.77 -17.74
CA ARG A 66 1.10 16.23 -17.69
C ARG A 66 1.90 16.81 -18.85
N GLU A 67 2.81 16.04 -19.42
CA GLU A 67 3.59 16.44 -20.59
C GLU A 67 2.78 16.27 -21.87
N ARG A 68 1.67 15.51 -21.83
CA ARG A 68 0.79 15.22 -22.99
C ARG A 68 -0.67 15.54 -22.66
N PRO A 69 -1.07 16.83 -22.65
CA PRO A 69 -2.38 17.27 -22.18
C PRO A 69 -3.57 16.61 -22.86
N TRP A 70 -3.42 16.17 -24.12
CA TRP A 70 -4.49 15.44 -24.86
C TRP A 70 -4.86 14.09 -24.22
N THR A 71 -3.96 13.48 -23.43
CA THR A 71 -4.25 12.25 -22.69
C THR A 71 -5.33 12.46 -21.63
N LEU A 72 -5.61 13.71 -21.23
CA LEU A 72 -6.68 14.03 -20.31
C LEU A 72 -8.05 13.65 -20.85
N ILE A 73 -8.31 13.88 -22.15
CA ILE A 73 -9.59 13.53 -22.77
C ILE A 73 -9.81 12.01 -22.72
N THR A 74 -8.77 11.25 -23.06
CA THR A 74 -8.82 9.78 -23.01
C THR A 74 -9.02 9.29 -21.57
N ALA A 75 -8.30 9.87 -20.60
CA ALA A 75 -8.45 9.53 -19.19
C ALA A 75 -9.86 9.80 -18.67
N LEU A 76 -10.46 10.95 -19.03
CA LEU A 76 -11.83 11.28 -18.65
C LEU A 76 -12.86 10.35 -19.30
N MET A 77 -12.65 9.94 -20.57
CA MET A 77 -13.52 8.96 -21.22
C MET A 77 -13.45 7.59 -20.56
N HIS A 78 -12.25 7.11 -20.21
CA HIS A 78 -12.09 5.85 -19.50
C HIS A 78 -12.73 5.91 -18.12
N LEU A 79 -12.54 7.01 -17.39
CA LEU A 79 -13.18 7.24 -16.10
C LEU A 79 -14.72 7.18 -16.20
N ALA A 80 -15.29 7.91 -17.15
CA ALA A 80 -16.75 7.93 -17.35
C ALA A 80 -17.32 6.56 -17.75
N ARG A 81 -16.59 5.81 -18.60
CA ARG A 81 -16.99 4.45 -18.99
C ARG A 81 -16.93 3.49 -17.80
N ALA A 82 -15.87 3.55 -17.00
CA ALA A 82 -15.71 2.74 -15.80
C ALA A 82 -16.80 3.04 -14.76
N GLU A 83 -17.06 4.32 -14.47
CA GLU A 83 -18.17 4.75 -13.61
C GLU A 83 -19.52 4.23 -14.12
N GLY A 84 -19.80 4.43 -15.40
CA GLY A 84 -21.05 3.99 -16.03
C GLY A 84 -21.25 2.47 -16.00
N ARG A 85 -20.17 1.69 -16.14
CA ARG A 85 -20.19 0.25 -15.98
C ARG A 85 -20.54 -0.15 -14.54
N ILE A 86 -19.83 0.39 -13.55
CA ILE A 86 -20.08 0.11 -12.14
C ILE A 86 -21.51 0.46 -11.73
N VAL A 87 -22.01 1.65 -12.14
CA VAL A 87 -23.41 2.05 -11.88
C VAL A 87 -24.40 1.05 -12.46
N ARG A 88 -24.14 0.56 -13.68
CA ARG A 88 -25.00 -0.42 -14.34
C ARG A 88 -24.97 -1.76 -13.60
N ASP A 89 -23.79 -2.23 -13.24
CA ASP A 89 -23.61 -3.51 -12.56
C ASP A 89 -24.30 -3.49 -11.18
N PHE A 90 -24.16 -2.42 -10.40
CA PHE A 90 -24.85 -2.24 -9.11
C PHE A 90 -26.37 -2.12 -9.21
N LYS A 91 -26.89 -1.65 -10.36
CA LYS A 91 -28.34 -1.60 -10.61
C LYS A 91 -28.92 -2.93 -11.09
N ARG A 92 -28.13 -3.71 -11.83
CA ARG A 92 -28.58 -4.97 -12.44
C ARG A 92 -28.50 -6.14 -11.50
N ASP A 93 -27.49 -6.15 -10.63
CA ASP A 93 -27.19 -7.24 -9.71
C ASP A 93 -27.09 -6.72 -8.28
N PRO A 94 -28.14 -6.93 -7.46
CA PRO A 94 -28.13 -6.53 -6.05
C PRO A 94 -26.99 -7.16 -5.23
N SER A 95 -26.46 -8.33 -5.63
CA SER A 95 -25.36 -9.00 -4.93
C SER A 95 -24.01 -8.27 -5.12
N LEU A 96 -23.88 -7.47 -6.18
CA LEU A 96 -22.72 -6.63 -6.43
C LEU A 96 -22.83 -5.25 -5.78
N ARG A 97 -24.04 -4.83 -5.39
CA ARG A 97 -24.27 -3.52 -4.81
C ARG A 97 -23.75 -3.50 -3.37
N PRO A 98 -22.73 -2.67 -3.07
CA PRO A 98 -22.19 -2.57 -1.72
C PRO A 98 -23.08 -1.70 -0.81
N ASP A 99 -23.03 -1.97 0.49
CA ASP A 99 -23.61 -1.11 1.52
C ASP A 99 -22.72 0.12 1.77
N VAL A 100 -21.41 -0.03 1.60
CA VAL A 100 -20.40 1.02 1.80
C VAL A 100 -19.29 0.87 0.77
N VAL A 101 -18.77 2.00 0.30
CA VAL A 101 -17.57 2.07 -0.55
C VAL A 101 -16.42 2.70 0.23
N ILE A 102 -15.19 2.19 0.05
CA ILE A 102 -13.99 2.76 0.67
C ILE A 102 -12.94 3.01 -0.42
N GLY A 103 -12.50 4.27 -0.54
CA GLY A 103 -11.42 4.69 -1.43
C GLY A 103 -10.10 4.84 -0.65
N PHE A 104 -9.02 4.31 -1.22
CA PHE A 104 -7.66 4.43 -0.66
C PHE A 104 -6.76 5.36 -1.48
N GLY A 105 -7.34 6.24 -2.28
CA GLY A 105 -6.60 7.15 -3.15
C GLY A 105 -6.27 6.55 -4.50
N ALA A 106 -5.47 7.29 -5.27
CA ALA A 106 -5.15 7.05 -6.67
C ALA A 106 -6.37 7.18 -7.61
N TYR A 107 -6.09 7.26 -8.93
CA TYR A 107 -7.15 7.44 -9.94
C TYR A 107 -8.15 6.29 -9.99
N ILE A 108 -7.74 5.11 -9.52
CA ILE A 108 -8.56 3.91 -9.56
C ILE A 108 -9.79 3.97 -8.65
N GLU A 109 -9.76 4.80 -7.59
CA GLU A 109 -10.92 4.94 -6.70
C GLU A 109 -12.04 5.78 -7.31
N LEU A 110 -11.70 6.74 -8.20
CA LEU A 110 -12.66 7.72 -8.71
C LEU A 110 -13.92 7.09 -9.33
N PRO A 111 -13.85 6.09 -10.22
CA PRO A 111 -15.05 5.52 -10.82
C PRO A 111 -15.94 4.82 -9.77
N LEU A 112 -15.36 4.15 -8.76
CA LEU A 112 -16.13 3.47 -7.74
C LEU A 112 -16.78 4.47 -6.77
N VAL A 113 -16.03 5.43 -6.26
CA VAL A 113 -16.52 6.46 -5.32
C VAL A 113 -17.58 7.33 -5.99
N ARG A 114 -17.38 7.73 -7.26
CA ARG A 114 -18.38 8.52 -8.02
C ARG A 114 -19.65 7.72 -8.32
N ALA A 115 -19.52 6.43 -8.61
CA ALA A 115 -20.68 5.54 -8.77
C ALA A 115 -21.47 5.42 -7.44
N ALA A 116 -20.77 5.28 -6.31
CA ALA A 116 -21.38 5.27 -4.98
C ALA A 116 -22.16 6.57 -4.72
N ALA A 117 -21.52 7.72 -4.90
CA ALA A 117 -22.16 9.03 -4.74
C ALA A 117 -23.41 9.17 -5.60
N LYS A 118 -23.35 8.76 -6.88
CA LYS A 118 -24.47 8.81 -7.82
C LYS A 118 -25.64 7.91 -7.44
N LEU A 119 -25.38 6.81 -6.75
CA LEU A 119 -26.38 5.84 -6.29
C LEU A 119 -26.83 6.03 -4.85
N GLY A 120 -26.35 7.07 -4.17
CA GLY A 120 -26.66 7.33 -2.75
C GLY A 120 -26.07 6.29 -1.80
N ILE A 121 -24.99 5.59 -2.21
CA ILE A 121 -24.27 4.66 -1.37
C ILE A 121 -23.25 5.46 -0.56
N PRO A 122 -23.22 5.34 0.79
CA PRO A 122 -22.23 6.03 1.61
C PRO A 122 -20.82 5.57 1.25
N TYR A 123 -19.87 6.51 1.28
CA TYR A 123 -18.48 6.17 1.05
C TYR A 123 -17.55 6.82 2.06
N ALA A 124 -16.46 6.14 2.35
CA ALA A 124 -15.34 6.62 3.14
C ALA A 124 -14.09 6.75 2.27
N LEU A 125 -13.20 7.65 2.68
CA LEU A 125 -11.88 7.83 2.07
C LEU A 125 -10.81 7.57 3.11
N HIS A 126 -9.69 6.99 2.69
CA HIS A 126 -8.49 6.91 3.50
C HIS A 126 -7.35 7.65 2.81
N GLU A 127 -6.68 8.55 3.56
CA GLU A 127 -5.50 9.29 3.08
C GLU A 127 -4.27 8.91 3.89
N GLN A 128 -3.33 8.25 3.23
CA GLN A 128 -2.09 7.75 3.83
C GLN A 128 -1.00 8.81 3.89
N ASN A 129 -1.04 9.77 2.96
CA ASN A 129 0.04 10.70 2.71
C ASN A 129 -0.09 11.97 3.54
N SER A 130 1.05 12.64 3.76
CA SER A 130 1.10 13.99 4.33
C SER A 130 0.64 15.09 3.34
N VAL A 131 0.53 14.75 2.06
CA VAL A 131 -0.06 15.60 1.02
C VAL A 131 -1.18 14.82 0.35
N PRO A 132 -2.45 15.23 0.51
CA PRO A 132 -3.58 14.50 -0.02
C PRO A 132 -3.57 14.38 -1.53
N GLY A 133 -3.89 13.17 -2.01
CA GLY A 133 -4.03 12.87 -3.43
C GLY A 133 -5.16 13.66 -4.10
N LEU A 134 -5.02 13.90 -5.40
CA LEU A 134 -6.05 14.63 -6.16
C LEU A 134 -7.41 13.91 -6.16
N ALA A 135 -7.41 12.58 -6.21
CA ALA A 135 -8.63 11.78 -6.18
C ALA A 135 -9.41 12.00 -4.87
N ASN A 136 -8.74 11.85 -3.73
CA ASN A 136 -9.32 12.10 -2.42
C ASN A 136 -9.86 13.54 -2.29
N LYS A 137 -9.11 14.55 -2.79
CA LYS A 137 -9.57 15.95 -2.78
C LYS A 137 -10.86 16.15 -3.56
N GLN A 138 -10.99 15.52 -4.75
CA GLN A 138 -12.17 15.67 -5.60
C GLN A 138 -13.43 15.04 -5.00
N THR A 139 -13.28 14.03 -4.17
CA THR A 139 -14.38 13.27 -3.60
C THR A 139 -14.67 13.61 -2.12
N ALA A 140 -13.85 14.47 -1.53
CA ALA A 140 -13.90 14.82 -0.10
C ALA A 140 -15.27 15.35 0.35
N LYS A 141 -15.88 16.26 -0.42
CA LYS A 141 -17.13 16.95 -0.05
C LYS A 141 -18.30 16.03 0.28
N GLY A 142 -18.39 14.87 -0.38
CA GLY A 142 -19.50 13.93 -0.21
C GLY A 142 -19.16 12.72 0.66
N ALA A 143 -17.95 12.65 1.19
CA ALA A 143 -17.51 11.52 1.99
C ALA A 143 -18.24 11.51 3.36
N ALA A 144 -18.76 10.36 3.75
CA ALA A 144 -19.34 10.16 5.07
C ALA A 144 -18.24 10.08 6.16
N LEU A 145 -17.05 9.64 5.78
CA LEU A 145 -15.87 9.56 6.64
C LEU A 145 -14.60 9.79 5.79
N ILE A 146 -13.67 10.55 6.33
CA ILE A 146 -12.30 10.68 5.80
C ILE A 146 -11.33 10.29 6.92
N ALA A 147 -10.77 9.09 6.82
CA ALA A 147 -9.75 8.60 7.71
C ALA A 147 -8.39 9.13 7.25
N ILE A 148 -7.68 9.83 8.10
CA ILE A 148 -6.38 10.42 7.77
C ILE A 148 -5.26 9.81 8.60
N ALA A 149 -4.10 9.59 7.97
CA ALA A 149 -2.92 9.10 8.65
C ALA A 149 -2.07 10.22 9.27
N GLN A 150 -2.25 11.45 8.81
CA GLN A 150 -1.53 12.62 9.28
C GLN A 150 -2.49 13.76 9.62
N PRO A 151 -2.48 14.28 10.86
CA PRO A 151 -3.38 15.38 11.26
C PRO A 151 -3.25 16.62 10.38
N SER A 152 -2.06 16.89 9.84
CA SER A 152 -1.74 18.06 9.02
C SER A 152 -2.58 18.20 7.74
N VAL A 153 -3.21 17.09 7.28
CA VAL A 153 -4.01 17.11 6.05
C VAL A 153 -5.47 17.48 6.27
N SER A 154 -5.94 17.61 7.53
CA SER A 154 -7.33 17.92 7.87
C SER A 154 -7.82 19.20 7.18
N GLU A 155 -7.09 20.29 7.35
CA GLU A 155 -7.44 21.59 6.76
C GLU A 155 -7.56 21.54 5.22
N VAL A 156 -6.77 20.67 4.57
CA VAL A 156 -6.83 20.54 3.11
C VAL A 156 -8.18 19.94 2.71
N PHE A 157 -8.67 18.94 3.44
CA PHE A 157 -9.97 18.33 3.16
C PHE A 157 -11.12 19.30 3.46
N GLU A 158 -11.04 20.08 4.53
CA GLU A 158 -12.02 21.12 4.86
C GLU A 158 -12.10 22.17 3.73
N LYS A 159 -10.95 22.62 3.21
CA LYS A 159 -10.87 23.54 2.05
C LYS A 159 -11.49 22.92 0.77
N HIS A 160 -11.55 21.60 0.68
CA HIS A 160 -12.20 20.87 -0.42
C HIS A 160 -13.67 20.50 -0.11
N GLY A 161 -14.24 21.09 0.96
CA GLY A 161 -15.67 21.00 1.28
C GLY A 161 -16.06 19.81 2.16
N ALA A 162 -15.11 19.09 2.72
CA ALA A 162 -15.42 18.06 3.71
C ALA A 162 -15.81 18.73 5.05
N PRO A 163 -16.88 18.28 5.70
CA PRO A 163 -17.19 18.76 7.05
C PRO A 163 -16.13 18.23 8.03
N ALA A 164 -15.67 19.08 8.97
CA ALA A 164 -14.67 18.68 9.97
C ALA A 164 -15.10 17.44 10.78
N SER A 165 -16.40 17.28 11.01
CA SER A 165 -16.96 16.09 11.71
C SER A 165 -16.74 14.77 10.98
N ALA A 166 -16.58 14.80 9.65
CA ALA A 166 -16.31 13.62 8.84
C ALA A 166 -14.83 13.21 8.87
N ILE A 167 -13.91 14.11 9.27
CA ILE A 167 -12.48 13.87 9.25
C ILE A 167 -12.05 13.23 10.59
N LYS A 168 -11.36 12.09 10.52
CA LYS A 168 -10.87 11.35 11.70
C LYS A 168 -9.41 10.96 11.52
N PHE A 169 -8.60 11.27 12.51
CA PHE A 169 -7.23 10.76 12.59
C PHE A 169 -7.27 9.28 13.04
N THR A 170 -6.78 8.40 12.20
CA THR A 170 -6.78 6.94 12.43
C THR A 170 -5.41 6.31 12.33
N GLY A 171 -4.43 7.01 11.75
CA GLY A 171 -3.19 6.41 11.31
C GLY A 171 -3.38 5.56 10.05
N ASN A 172 -2.33 4.85 9.64
CA ASN A 172 -2.38 3.88 8.55
C ASN A 172 -2.74 2.49 9.10
N PRO A 173 -3.68 1.76 8.49
CA PRO A 173 -3.90 0.36 8.83
C PRO A 173 -2.66 -0.49 8.56
N VAL A 174 -2.30 -1.34 9.50
CA VAL A 174 -1.17 -2.27 9.43
C VAL A 174 -1.69 -3.69 9.43
N ARG A 175 -1.17 -4.55 8.55
CA ARG A 175 -1.59 -5.96 8.45
C ARG A 175 -1.29 -6.70 9.74
N ALA A 176 -2.21 -7.57 10.14
CA ALA A 176 -2.08 -8.37 11.36
C ALA A 176 -0.81 -9.24 11.34
N SER A 177 -0.39 -9.73 10.17
CA SER A 177 0.84 -10.50 10.00
C SER A 177 2.10 -9.67 10.36
N VAL A 178 2.09 -8.37 10.10
CA VAL A 178 3.21 -7.48 10.47
C VAL A 178 3.22 -7.24 11.98
N LEU A 179 2.05 -7.02 12.59
CA LEU A 179 1.92 -6.80 14.03
C LEU A 179 2.23 -8.06 14.87
N ALA A 180 2.04 -9.25 14.28
CA ALA A 180 2.35 -10.54 14.89
C ALA A 180 3.82 -10.96 14.70
N GLY A 181 4.68 -10.07 14.22
CA GLY A 181 6.10 -10.34 14.05
C GLY A 181 6.78 -10.73 15.37
N ASP A 182 7.65 -11.73 15.29
CA ASP A 182 8.38 -12.26 16.44
C ASP A 182 9.90 -12.14 16.24
N ARG A 183 10.58 -11.54 17.24
CA ARG A 183 12.02 -11.29 17.16
C ARG A 183 12.84 -12.58 17.09
N ALA A 184 12.50 -13.57 17.88
CA ALA A 184 13.28 -14.81 17.94
C ALA A 184 13.12 -15.59 16.63
N ARG A 185 11.92 -15.65 16.10
CA ARG A 185 11.62 -16.30 14.82
C ARG A 185 12.32 -15.58 13.65
N GLY A 186 12.28 -14.24 13.61
CA GLY A 186 12.96 -13.46 12.58
C GLY A 186 14.49 -13.61 12.65
N ARG A 187 15.08 -13.57 13.83
CA ARG A 187 16.54 -13.77 14.00
C ARG A 187 16.95 -15.19 13.61
N ALA A 188 16.19 -16.21 14.00
CA ALA A 188 16.45 -17.59 13.63
C ALA A 188 16.36 -17.80 12.10
N ALA A 189 15.34 -17.23 11.42
CA ALA A 189 15.19 -17.30 9.98
C ALA A 189 16.30 -16.58 9.19
N LEU A 190 16.98 -15.64 9.84
CA LEU A 190 18.10 -14.89 9.27
C LEU A 190 19.46 -15.35 9.81
N ASP A 191 19.53 -16.42 10.59
CA ASP A 191 20.74 -16.91 11.29
C ASP A 191 21.54 -15.77 11.97
N VAL A 192 20.84 -14.84 12.64
CA VAL A 192 21.45 -13.73 13.35
C VAL A 192 21.65 -14.14 14.81
N PRO A 193 22.90 -14.22 15.29
CA PRO A 193 23.19 -14.65 16.66
C PRO A 193 22.66 -13.68 17.71
N ASP A 194 22.45 -14.18 18.93
CA ASP A 194 22.16 -13.33 20.07
C ASP A 194 23.31 -12.35 20.32
N GLY A 195 22.96 -11.09 20.59
CA GLY A 195 23.93 -10.02 20.81
C GLY A 195 24.47 -9.35 19.54
N ALA A 196 24.24 -9.93 18.35
CA ALA A 196 24.58 -9.26 17.09
C ALA A 196 23.58 -8.15 16.75
N THR A 197 24.04 -7.14 16.03
CA THR A 197 23.24 -6.02 15.53
C THR A 197 22.70 -6.34 14.12
N LEU A 198 21.39 -6.39 13.94
CA LEU A 198 20.76 -6.56 12.62
C LEU A 198 20.34 -5.22 12.04
N LEU A 199 20.98 -4.82 10.94
CA LEU A 199 20.57 -3.72 10.09
C LEU A 199 19.64 -4.27 8.97
N VAL A 200 18.41 -3.80 8.93
CA VAL A 200 17.46 -4.08 7.82
C VAL A 200 17.36 -2.84 6.95
N ALA A 201 17.62 -2.99 5.66
CA ALA A 201 17.56 -1.89 4.71
C ALA A 201 16.62 -2.19 3.53
N PHE A 202 15.69 -1.28 3.24
CA PHE A 202 14.76 -1.44 2.13
C PHE A 202 14.25 -0.10 1.57
N GLY A 203 14.05 -0.04 0.26
CA GLY A 203 13.55 1.15 -0.46
C GLY A 203 12.04 1.17 -0.71
N GLY A 204 11.28 0.20 -0.16
CA GLY A 204 9.90 -0.09 -0.52
C GLY A 204 9.81 -1.22 -1.55
N SER A 205 8.59 -1.56 -2.02
CA SER A 205 8.34 -2.72 -2.88
C SER A 205 9.08 -2.71 -4.23
N LEU A 206 9.37 -1.52 -4.76
CA LEU A 206 10.12 -1.34 -6.02
C LEU A 206 11.62 -1.13 -5.80
N GLY A 207 12.07 -1.10 -4.54
CA GLY A 207 13.44 -0.75 -4.20
C GLY A 207 13.71 0.76 -4.23
N ALA A 208 14.97 1.12 -4.08
CA ALA A 208 15.47 2.49 -4.19
C ALA A 208 16.93 2.50 -4.61
N HIS A 209 17.17 2.78 -5.87
CA HIS A 209 18.50 2.71 -6.49
C HIS A 209 19.59 3.44 -5.68
N HIS A 210 19.35 4.69 -5.29
CA HIS A 210 20.32 5.45 -4.48
C HIS A 210 20.59 4.85 -3.09
N LEU A 211 19.57 4.19 -2.48
CA LEU A 211 19.79 3.48 -1.22
C LEU A 211 20.69 2.25 -1.44
N ASN A 212 20.42 1.52 -2.54
CA ASN A 212 21.23 0.35 -2.91
C ASN A 212 22.68 0.74 -3.17
N GLU A 213 22.94 1.80 -3.95
CA GLU A 213 24.31 2.33 -4.20
C GLU A 213 25.02 2.72 -2.90
N ARG A 214 24.30 3.38 -1.97
CA ARG A 214 24.89 3.76 -0.68
C ARG A 214 25.26 2.55 0.17
N LEU A 215 24.43 1.54 0.23
CA LEU A 215 24.73 0.31 0.96
C LEU A 215 25.89 -0.47 0.35
N ILE A 216 25.98 -0.50 -1.00
CA ILE A 216 27.13 -1.06 -1.69
C ILE A 216 28.41 -0.33 -1.26
N SER A 217 28.40 0.99 -1.24
CA SER A 217 29.58 1.79 -0.85
C SER A 217 29.98 1.60 0.62
N LEU A 218 29.02 1.29 1.50
CA LEU A 218 29.25 1.07 2.93
C LEU A 218 29.58 -0.39 3.30
N LYS A 219 29.55 -1.32 2.33
CA LYS A 219 29.80 -2.75 2.56
C LYS A 219 31.01 -3.00 3.46
N ARG A 220 32.15 -2.41 3.13
CA ARG A 220 33.41 -2.60 3.85
C ARG A 220 33.32 -2.16 5.30
N ASP A 221 32.71 -1.00 5.55
CA ASP A 221 32.62 -0.43 6.89
C ASP A 221 31.62 -1.22 7.76
N LEU A 222 30.52 -1.68 7.18
CA LEU A 222 29.54 -2.52 7.87
C LEU A 222 30.15 -3.87 8.24
N LEU A 223 30.85 -4.52 7.34
CA LEU A 223 31.45 -5.85 7.56
C LEU A 223 32.78 -5.82 8.32
N ALA A 224 33.38 -4.64 8.52
CA ALA A 224 34.53 -4.47 9.42
C ALA A 224 34.18 -4.78 10.89
N ARG A 225 32.92 -4.79 11.25
CA ARG A 225 32.40 -5.18 12.56
C ARG A 225 31.88 -6.61 12.49
N ASP A 226 32.39 -7.48 13.33
CA ASP A 226 32.01 -8.91 13.33
C ASP A 226 30.61 -9.15 13.90
N ASP A 227 30.08 -8.20 14.69
CA ASP A 227 28.77 -8.24 15.32
C ASP A 227 27.64 -7.66 14.43
N VAL A 228 27.94 -7.17 13.21
CA VAL A 228 26.94 -6.55 12.32
C VAL A 228 26.47 -7.55 11.27
N TYR A 229 25.15 -7.70 11.18
CA TYR A 229 24.41 -8.44 10.17
C TYR A 229 23.55 -7.48 9.35
N VAL A 230 23.45 -7.71 8.05
CA VAL A 230 22.69 -6.85 7.13
C VAL A 230 21.68 -7.69 6.36
N LEU A 231 20.43 -7.26 6.36
CA LEU A 231 19.42 -7.70 5.38
C LEU A 231 19.09 -6.53 4.46
N HIS A 232 19.44 -6.66 3.19
CA HIS A 232 19.24 -5.63 2.18
C HIS A 232 18.20 -6.07 1.15
N SER A 233 17.03 -5.41 1.14
CA SER A 233 16.00 -5.60 0.11
C SER A 233 16.13 -4.53 -0.96
N THR A 234 16.52 -4.96 -2.16
CA THR A 234 16.91 -4.07 -3.25
C THR A 234 15.75 -3.61 -4.14
N GLY A 235 14.63 -4.36 -4.15
CA GLY A 235 13.67 -4.36 -5.25
C GLY A 235 14.10 -5.36 -6.33
N ALA A 236 13.13 -5.84 -7.10
CA ALA A 236 13.39 -6.85 -8.13
C ALA A 236 14.29 -6.35 -9.25
N ASP A 237 14.10 -5.09 -9.67
CA ASP A 237 14.82 -4.49 -10.82
C ASP A 237 16.31 -4.30 -10.53
N ASP A 238 16.69 -3.93 -9.31
CA ASP A 238 18.08 -3.66 -8.93
C ASP A 238 18.80 -4.89 -8.33
N TYR A 239 18.12 -6.03 -8.17
CA TYR A 239 18.65 -7.17 -7.42
C TYR A 239 19.95 -7.71 -8.00
N ASP A 240 19.95 -8.08 -9.28
CA ASP A 240 21.10 -8.71 -9.94
C ASP A 240 22.30 -7.75 -10.00
N ASP A 241 22.05 -6.47 -10.25
CA ASP A 241 23.10 -5.45 -10.31
C ASP A 241 23.71 -5.21 -8.93
N THR A 242 22.88 -5.18 -7.89
CA THR A 242 23.34 -5.03 -6.50
C THR A 242 24.18 -6.23 -6.04
N VAL A 243 23.74 -7.45 -6.35
CA VAL A 243 24.47 -8.68 -6.01
C VAL A 243 25.85 -8.67 -6.68
N ARG A 244 25.90 -8.33 -7.98
CA ARG A 244 27.18 -8.22 -8.72
C ARG A 244 28.09 -7.15 -8.15
N ALA A 245 27.56 -5.99 -7.82
CA ALA A 245 28.35 -4.87 -7.29
C ALA A 245 28.87 -5.12 -5.87
N LEU A 246 28.10 -5.79 -5.03
CA LEU A 246 28.54 -6.20 -3.70
C LEU A 246 29.65 -7.24 -3.74
N ALA A 247 29.67 -8.15 -4.73
CA ALA A 247 30.68 -9.19 -4.89
C ALA A 247 31.06 -9.88 -3.57
N LEU A 248 30.03 -10.34 -2.82
CA LEU A 248 30.22 -10.91 -1.49
C LEU A 248 30.99 -12.24 -1.56
N THR A 249 31.98 -12.43 -0.71
CA THR A 249 32.56 -13.74 -0.47
C THR A 249 31.56 -14.64 0.27
N THR A 250 31.84 -15.94 0.32
CA THR A 250 30.98 -16.88 1.08
C THR A 250 30.86 -16.51 2.56
N GLU A 251 31.96 -16.05 3.16
CA GLU A 251 32.01 -15.58 4.54
C GLU A 251 31.18 -14.30 4.75
N GLU A 252 31.36 -13.31 3.86
CA GLU A 252 30.59 -12.06 3.91
C GLU A 252 29.09 -12.31 3.70
N ALA A 253 28.71 -13.23 2.82
CA ALA A 253 27.32 -13.59 2.54
C ALA A 253 26.60 -14.23 3.75
N ALA A 254 27.33 -14.79 4.71
CA ALA A 254 26.76 -15.28 5.95
C ALA A 254 26.22 -14.13 6.83
N ARG A 255 26.81 -12.92 6.72
CA ARG A 255 26.41 -11.74 7.49
C ARG A 255 25.73 -10.63 6.68
N TYR A 256 25.87 -10.63 5.35
CA TYR A 256 25.24 -9.65 4.46
C TYR A 256 24.32 -10.38 3.47
N ARG A 257 23.01 -10.34 3.71
CA ARG A 257 22.00 -11.01 2.90
C ARG A 257 21.31 -10.02 1.99
N VAL A 258 21.24 -10.36 0.71
CA VAL A 258 20.53 -9.56 -0.30
C VAL A 258 19.27 -10.31 -0.71
N ARG A 259 18.12 -9.63 -0.72
CA ARG A 259 16.86 -10.16 -1.22
C ARG A 259 16.21 -9.17 -2.18
N PRO A 260 15.52 -9.63 -3.22
CA PRO A 260 14.75 -8.73 -4.08
C PRO A 260 13.52 -8.16 -3.33
N TYR A 261 12.96 -8.95 -2.40
CA TYR A 261 11.78 -8.58 -1.62
C TYR A 261 11.80 -9.27 -0.24
N ILE A 262 11.11 -8.72 0.73
CA ILE A 262 10.92 -9.28 2.07
C ILE A 262 9.44 -9.66 2.22
N ASP A 263 9.14 -10.98 2.25
CA ASP A 263 7.78 -11.50 2.40
C ASP A 263 7.33 -11.49 3.86
N ASP A 264 8.25 -11.82 4.77
CA ASP A 264 8.06 -11.95 6.21
C ASP A 264 8.38 -10.67 6.97
N MET A 265 7.91 -9.52 6.46
CA MET A 265 8.25 -8.18 6.98
C MET A 265 7.98 -8.04 8.48
N GLY A 266 6.97 -8.71 9.04
CA GLY A 266 6.67 -8.67 10.48
C GLY A 266 7.83 -9.22 11.30
N ASP A 267 8.30 -10.42 11.00
CA ASP A 267 9.40 -11.06 11.72
C ASP A 267 10.72 -10.32 11.51
N VAL A 268 10.95 -9.85 10.29
CA VAL A 268 12.15 -9.08 9.94
C VAL A 268 12.21 -7.76 10.71
N LEU A 269 11.12 -7.00 10.79
CA LEU A 269 11.08 -5.76 11.57
C LEU A 269 11.20 -6.02 13.07
N ALA A 270 10.59 -7.09 13.61
CA ALA A 270 10.74 -7.47 14.99
C ALA A 270 12.18 -7.90 15.33
N ALA A 271 12.88 -8.54 14.38
CA ALA A 271 14.27 -8.96 14.51
C ALA A 271 15.28 -7.80 14.43
N ALA A 272 14.93 -6.73 13.70
CA ALA A 272 15.82 -5.61 13.43
C ALA A 272 16.22 -4.84 14.72
N ASP A 273 17.46 -4.40 14.77
CA ASP A 273 17.96 -3.43 15.74
C ASP A 273 18.01 -2.02 15.12
N LEU A 274 18.27 -1.95 13.83
CA LEU A 274 18.25 -0.72 13.02
C LEU A 274 17.52 -0.96 11.72
N VAL A 275 16.75 0.06 11.30
CA VAL A 275 16.06 0.05 10.01
C VAL A 275 16.50 1.27 9.20
N LEU A 276 16.97 1.05 7.98
CA LEU A 276 17.27 2.08 7.01
C LEU A 276 16.26 2.00 5.86
N SER A 277 15.41 3.01 5.74
CA SER A 277 14.41 3.05 4.67
C SER A 277 14.20 4.46 4.13
N ARG A 278 13.50 4.56 3.00
CA ARG A 278 12.97 5.87 2.57
C ARG A 278 11.87 6.31 3.53
N ALA A 279 11.78 7.61 3.78
CA ALA A 279 10.68 8.23 4.53
C ALA A 279 9.41 8.29 3.67
N GLY A 280 8.80 7.13 3.41
CA GLY A 280 7.52 7.03 2.70
C GLY A 280 6.32 7.26 3.60
N ALA A 281 5.13 7.41 3.00
CA ALA A 281 3.89 7.66 3.75
C ALA A 281 3.50 6.52 4.70
N SER A 282 3.95 5.30 4.43
CA SER A 282 3.69 4.09 5.22
C SER A 282 4.92 3.61 6.01
N SER A 283 5.93 4.46 6.18
CA SER A 283 7.15 4.12 6.95
C SER A 283 7.00 4.40 8.43
#